data_b315b7e628197d10e70410b13e38e1b3
#
_entry.id   b315b7e628197d10e70410b13e38e1b3
#
_cell.length_a   1.000
_cell.length_b   1.000
_cell.length_c   1.000
_cell.angle_alpha   90.00
_cell.angle_beta   90.00
_cell.angle_gamma   90.00
#
_symmetry.space_group_name_H-M   'P 1'
#
loop_
_entity.id
_entity.type
_entity.pdbx_description
1 polymer ?
#
loop_
_entity_poly.entity_id
_entity_poly.type
_entity_poly.pdbx_seq_one_letter_code
_entity_poly.pdbx_strand_id
1 'polypeptide(L)'
;AGVATRVSVQSSERHIIISQMEHGLRITGIADFEGLEAPPNYARADTIVRHAQALVPGLKSDGMTRWMGNRPSTPDSMPVIGPAPGHPSVLFAFGHCMIGLGLGAVTGRTIGELAAGRKPSIDITPFRPERF
;
A
#
# COMPACT_ATOMS: atom_id res chain seq x y z
N ALA A 1 -23.15 -0.27 9.07
CA ALA A 1 -22.48 0.92 9.65
C ALA A 1 -23.42 2.14 9.71
N GLY A 2 -24.52 2.19 8.97
CA GLY A 2 -25.50 3.29 8.97
C GLY A 2 -24.99 4.62 8.35
N VAL A 3 -23.71 4.69 7.99
CA VAL A 3 -23.06 5.87 7.36
C VAL A 3 -22.35 5.42 6.11
N ALA A 4 -22.43 6.21 5.05
CA ALA A 4 -21.71 6.00 3.79
C ALA A 4 -20.97 7.29 3.39
N THR A 5 -19.82 7.15 2.75
CA THR A 5 -19.08 8.26 2.17
C THR A 5 -19.12 8.17 0.64
N ARG A 6 -19.22 9.30 -0.05
CA ARG A 6 -19.20 9.33 -1.53
C ARG A 6 -17.80 9.27 -2.10
N VAL A 7 -16.81 9.63 -1.29
CA VAL A 7 -15.39 9.68 -1.64
C VAL A 7 -14.58 9.11 -0.50
N SER A 8 -13.35 8.68 -0.76
CA SER A 8 -12.42 8.34 0.31
C SER A 8 -12.03 9.59 1.09
N VAL A 9 -12.06 9.50 2.41
CA VAL A 9 -11.69 10.58 3.33
C VAL A 9 -10.36 10.21 3.97
N GLN A 10 -9.36 11.07 3.80
CA GLN A 10 -8.05 10.91 4.44
C GLN A 10 -7.86 11.99 5.50
N SER A 11 -7.46 11.59 6.69
CA SER A 11 -6.98 12.48 7.74
C SER A 11 -5.47 12.32 7.88
N SER A 12 -4.72 13.34 7.47
CA SER A 12 -3.27 13.34 7.62
C SER A 12 -2.83 13.44 9.09
N GLU A 13 -3.58 14.19 9.90
CA GLU A 13 -3.33 14.32 11.34
C GLU A 13 -3.50 12.98 12.10
N ARG A 14 -4.51 12.19 11.73
CA ARG A 14 -4.82 10.91 12.39
C ARG A 14 -4.24 9.70 11.67
N HIS A 15 -3.61 9.92 10.52
CA HIS A 15 -3.03 8.90 9.65
C HIS A 15 -4.00 7.77 9.31
N ILE A 16 -5.27 8.11 9.04
CA ILE A 16 -6.29 7.14 8.63
C ILE A 16 -6.93 7.51 7.30
N ILE A 17 -7.40 6.47 6.60
CA ILE A 17 -8.20 6.60 5.40
C ILE A 17 -9.50 5.83 5.62
N ILE A 18 -10.63 6.47 5.31
CA ILE A 18 -11.97 5.89 5.35
C ILE A 18 -12.46 5.83 3.90
N SER A 19 -12.76 4.63 3.41
CA SER A 19 -13.21 4.41 2.04
C SER A 19 -14.52 3.63 2.01
N GLN A 20 -15.46 4.05 1.17
CA GLN A 20 -16.65 3.25 0.88
C GLN A 20 -16.26 2.08 -0.02
N MET A 21 -16.58 0.88 0.43
CA MET A 21 -16.41 -0.36 -0.32
C MET A 21 -17.80 -0.97 -0.58
N GLU A 22 -17.86 -2.01 -1.39
CA GLU A 22 -19.09 -2.72 -1.75
C GLU A 22 -19.88 -3.18 -0.50
N HIS A 23 -19.17 -3.70 0.49
CA HIS A 23 -19.78 -4.30 1.69
C HIS A 23 -19.72 -3.40 2.93
N GLY A 24 -19.43 -2.12 2.78
CA GLY A 24 -19.39 -1.15 3.90
C GLY A 24 -18.15 -0.25 3.91
N LEU A 25 -17.94 0.42 5.03
CA LEU A 25 -16.77 1.30 5.18
C LEU A 25 -15.53 0.47 5.56
N ARG A 26 -14.46 0.71 4.84
CA ARG A 26 -13.12 0.23 5.16
C ARG A 26 -12.32 1.36 5.78
N ILE A 27 -11.74 1.09 6.94
CA ILE A 27 -10.88 2.03 7.64
C ILE A 27 -9.49 1.42 7.72
N THR A 28 -8.47 2.18 7.34
CA THR A 28 -7.07 1.76 7.36
C THR A 28 -6.18 2.89 7.86
N GLY A 29 -4.98 2.60 8.34
CA GLY A 29 -4.09 3.67 8.80
C GLY A 29 -2.78 3.22 9.43
N ILE A 30 -2.76 2.24 10.30
CA ILE A 30 -1.57 1.89 11.07
C ILE A 30 -0.70 0.87 10.31
N ALA A 31 0.62 1.02 10.42
CA ALA A 31 1.61 0.03 10.01
C ALA A 31 2.44 -0.40 11.22
N ASP A 32 2.69 -1.70 11.34
CA ASP A 32 3.55 -2.30 12.36
C ASP A 32 4.87 -2.74 11.73
N PHE A 33 5.98 -2.51 12.42
CA PHE A 33 7.34 -2.87 11.99
C PHE A 33 7.91 -3.94 12.93
N GLU A 34 7.16 -5.01 13.15
CA GLU A 34 7.47 -6.05 14.13
C GLU A 34 8.01 -7.35 13.48
N GLY A 35 8.28 -7.32 12.16
CA GLY A 35 8.70 -8.50 11.40
C GLY A 35 7.51 -9.30 10.84
N LEU A 36 7.81 -10.23 9.93
CA LEU A 36 6.77 -10.94 9.17
C LEU A 36 6.04 -12.01 10.00
N GLU A 37 6.71 -12.55 11.00
CA GLU A 37 6.20 -13.66 11.85
C GLU A 37 5.47 -13.15 13.10
N ALA A 38 5.46 -11.84 13.35
CA ALA A 38 4.78 -11.28 14.51
C ALA A 38 3.26 -11.44 14.38
N PRO A 39 2.56 -11.86 15.45
CA PRO A 39 1.12 -11.98 15.42
C PRO A 39 0.47 -10.60 15.28
N PRO A 40 -0.70 -10.49 14.60
CA PRO A 40 -1.41 -9.23 14.45
C PRO A 40 -1.80 -8.59 15.78
N ASN A 41 -1.43 -7.34 15.98
CA ASN A 41 -1.87 -6.56 17.15
C ASN A 41 -3.19 -5.82 16.87
N TYR A 42 -4.31 -6.49 17.06
CA TYR A 42 -5.62 -5.92 16.78
C TYR A 42 -6.08 -4.82 17.75
N ALA A 43 -5.40 -4.57 18.86
CA ALA A 43 -5.68 -3.41 19.71
C ALA A 43 -5.44 -2.08 18.94
N ARG A 44 -4.54 -2.09 17.96
CA ARG A 44 -4.32 -0.93 17.08
C ARG A 44 -5.51 -0.65 16.17
N ALA A 45 -6.29 -1.67 15.79
CA ALA A 45 -7.52 -1.48 15.03
C ALA A 45 -8.57 -0.69 15.82
N ASP A 46 -8.65 -0.88 17.13
CA ASP A 46 -9.57 -0.13 18.00
C ASP A 46 -9.20 1.36 18.06
N THR A 47 -7.91 1.69 17.95
CA THR A 47 -7.46 3.08 17.82
C THR A 47 -7.89 3.70 16.48
N ILE A 48 -7.77 2.97 15.38
CA ILE A 48 -8.24 3.40 14.07
C ILE A 48 -9.74 3.68 14.09
N VAL A 49 -10.51 2.80 14.71
CA VAL A 49 -11.98 2.95 14.84
C VAL A 49 -12.34 4.21 15.64
N ARG A 50 -11.70 4.45 16.77
CA ARG A 50 -11.92 5.66 17.55
C ARG A 50 -11.63 6.94 16.77
N HIS A 51 -10.54 6.95 16.01
CA HIS A 51 -10.20 8.07 15.14
C HIS A 51 -11.27 8.28 14.03
N ALA A 52 -11.74 7.21 13.44
CA ALA A 52 -12.78 7.28 12.42
C ALA A 52 -14.13 7.76 12.99
N GLN A 53 -14.51 7.31 14.18
CA GLN A 53 -15.71 7.76 14.86
C GLN A 53 -15.68 9.25 15.22
N ALA A 54 -14.50 9.79 15.52
CA ALA A 54 -14.32 11.22 15.75
C ALA A 54 -14.49 12.06 14.47
N LEU A 55 -14.19 11.48 13.29
CA LEU A 55 -14.34 12.15 11.99
C LEU A 55 -15.71 11.95 11.35
N VAL A 56 -16.34 10.82 11.65
CA VAL A 56 -17.64 10.42 11.05
C VAL A 56 -18.63 10.15 12.19
N PRO A 57 -19.38 11.17 12.63
CA PRO A 57 -20.40 11.01 13.66
C PRO A 57 -21.43 9.95 13.25
N GLY A 58 -21.78 9.08 14.19
CA GLY A 58 -22.73 7.99 13.95
C GLY A 58 -22.12 6.72 13.34
N LEU A 59 -20.80 6.66 13.11
CA LEU A 59 -20.13 5.45 12.70
C LEU A 59 -20.22 4.39 13.81
N LYS A 60 -20.89 3.27 13.50
CA LYS A 60 -20.98 2.11 14.37
C LYS A 60 -19.93 1.08 14.00
N SER A 61 -19.34 0.43 15.00
CA SER A 61 -18.34 -0.62 14.85
C SER A 61 -18.86 -2.02 15.14
N ASP A 62 -20.16 -2.16 15.41
CA ASP A 62 -20.78 -3.45 15.66
C ASP A 62 -20.62 -4.37 14.44
N GLY A 63 -20.16 -5.59 14.67
CA GLY A 63 -19.93 -6.57 13.61
C GLY A 63 -18.75 -6.26 12.68
N MET A 64 -17.86 -5.34 13.06
CA MET A 64 -16.65 -5.07 12.25
C MET A 64 -15.74 -6.28 12.20
N THR A 65 -15.09 -6.46 11.04
CA THR A 65 -13.99 -7.41 10.88
C THR A 65 -12.65 -6.68 10.96
N ARG A 66 -11.63 -7.37 11.47
CA ARG A 66 -10.26 -6.87 11.54
C ARG A 66 -9.36 -7.76 10.69
N TRP A 67 -8.44 -7.18 9.99
CA TRP A 67 -7.40 -7.93 9.29
C TRP A 67 -6.11 -7.12 9.19
N MET A 68 -5.02 -7.81 9.03
CA MET A 68 -3.71 -7.26 8.76
C MET A 68 -3.08 -8.03 7.60
N GLY A 69 -2.31 -7.36 6.77
CA GLY A 69 -1.53 -7.97 5.70
C GLY A 69 -0.14 -7.38 5.64
N ASN A 70 0.84 -8.23 5.35
CA ASN A 70 2.21 -7.80 5.16
C ASN A 70 2.35 -6.98 3.89
N ARG A 71 3.18 -5.95 3.95
CA ARG A 71 3.44 -5.04 2.83
C ARG A 71 4.89 -5.16 2.40
N PRO A 72 5.18 -5.45 1.12
CA PRO A 72 6.55 -5.47 0.62
C PRO A 72 7.07 -4.03 0.53
N SER A 73 7.87 -3.65 1.52
CA SER A 73 8.50 -2.33 1.58
C SER A 73 10.01 -2.47 1.48
N THR A 74 10.62 -1.58 0.73
CA THR A 74 12.07 -1.41 0.66
C THR A 74 12.53 -0.43 1.73
N PRO A 75 13.80 -0.41 2.16
CA PRO A 75 14.30 0.50 3.18
C PRO A 75 14.11 1.98 2.83
N ASP A 76 14.18 2.32 1.54
CA ASP A 76 14.01 3.67 1.01
C ASP A 76 12.56 3.99 0.57
N SER A 77 11.65 3.04 0.75
CA SER A 77 10.24 3.13 0.32
C SER A 77 10.02 3.32 -1.19
N MET A 78 11.06 3.15 -2.01
CA MET A 78 10.97 3.19 -3.47
C MET A 78 10.93 1.77 -4.05
N PRO A 79 10.16 1.51 -5.11
CA PRO A 79 10.10 0.18 -5.72
C PRO A 79 11.45 -0.21 -6.35
N VAL A 80 11.65 -1.50 -6.50
CA VAL A 80 12.77 -2.07 -7.28
C VAL A 80 12.26 -2.41 -8.66
N ILE A 81 12.81 -1.76 -9.69
CA ILE A 81 12.42 -1.95 -11.10
C ILE A 81 13.69 -2.04 -11.94
N GLY A 82 13.86 -3.15 -12.67
CA GLY A 82 15.00 -3.33 -13.55
C GLY A 82 15.50 -4.78 -13.61
N PRO A 83 16.57 -5.03 -14.36
CA PRO A 83 17.16 -6.37 -14.44
C PRO A 83 17.77 -6.81 -13.10
N ALA A 84 17.68 -8.09 -12.81
CA ALA A 84 18.30 -8.68 -11.62
C ALA A 84 19.82 -8.66 -11.75
N PRO A 85 20.58 -8.32 -10.70
CA PRO A 85 22.04 -8.36 -10.72
C PRO A 85 22.56 -9.75 -11.10
N GLY A 86 23.44 -9.82 -12.08
CA GLY A 86 23.98 -11.08 -12.62
C GLY A 86 23.02 -11.90 -13.52
N HIS A 87 21.76 -11.50 -13.64
CA HIS A 87 20.75 -12.22 -14.41
C HIS A 87 19.90 -11.24 -15.27
N PRO A 88 20.44 -10.65 -16.33
CA PRO A 88 19.78 -9.58 -17.08
C PRO A 88 18.46 -9.97 -17.78
N SER A 89 18.21 -11.26 -17.97
CA SER A 89 16.94 -11.78 -18.49
C SER A 89 15.83 -11.90 -17.44
N VAL A 90 16.15 -11.69 -16.15
CA VAL A 90 15.17 -11.64 -15.05
C VAL A 90 14.89 -10.18 -14.71
N LEU A 91 13.64 -9.76 -14.77
CA LEU A 91 13.23 -8.39 -14.46
C LEU A 91 12.51 -8.33 -13.13
N PHE A 92 12.93 -7.40 -12.27
CA PHE A 92 12.29 -7.11 -10.99
C PHE A 92 11.25 -6.00 -11.14
N ALA A 93 10.14 -6.14 -10.42
CA ALA A 93 9.09 -5.13 -10.27
C ALA A 93 8.36 -5.34 -8.94
N PHE A 94 8.95 -4.93 -7.82
CA PHE A 94 8.40 -5.14 -6.49
C PHE A 94 8.70 -3.98 -5.53
N GLY A 95 8.22 -4.08 -4.29
CA GLY A 95 8.56 -3.12 -3.23
C GLY A 95 7.81 -1.78 -3.32
N HIS A 96 6.63 -1.75 -3.94
CA HIS A 96 5.84 -0.52 -4.13
C HIS A 96 5.17 0.00 -2.85
N CYS A 97 5.41 -0.60 -1.72
CA CYS A 97 4.88 -0.17 -0.43
C CYS A 97 3.33 0.04 -0.46
N MET A 98 2.85 1.23 -0.17
CA MET A 98 1.41 1.55 -0.09
C MET A 98 0.78 1.92 -1.45
N ILE A 99 1.57 2.23 -2.46
CA ILE A 99 1.11 2.87 -3.70
C ILE A 99 1.16 1.93 -4.92
N GLY A 100 1.43 0.64 -4.70
CA GLY A 100 1.60 -0.34 -5.78
C GLY A 100 0.43 -0.43 -6.76
N LEU A 101 -0.81 -0.34 -6.28
CA LEU A 101 -1.98 -0.34 -7.15
C LEU A 101 -1.98 0.88 -8.09
N GLY A 102 -1.68 2.06 -7.56
CA GLY A 102 -1.62 3.30 -8.35
C GLY A 102 -0.45 3.31 -9.35
N LEU A 103 0.67 2.68 -9.01
CA LEU A 103 1.85 2.61 -9.88
C LEU A 103 1.86 1.41 -10.82
N GLY A 104 0.91 0.49 -10.71
CA GLY A 104 0.89 -0.77 -11.47
C GLY A 104 0.96 -0.56 -12.98
N ALA A 105 0.22 0.40 -13.52
CA ALA A 105 0.19 0.68 -14.96
C ALA A 105 1.54 1.19 -15.50
N VAL A 106 2.16 2.16 -14.81
CA VAL A 106 3.46 2.71 -15.23
C VAL A 106 4.58 1.68 -15.04
N THR A 107 4.54 0.90 -13.97
CA THR A 107 5.49 -0.19 -13.73
C THR A 107 5.38 -1.26 -14.81
N GLY A 108 4.15 -1.70 -15.13
CA GLY A 108 3.93 -2.69 -16.19
C GLY A 108 4.39 -2.21 -17.55
N ARG A 109 4.16 -0.95 -17.90
CA ARG A 109 4.70 -0.34 -19.12
C ARG A 109 6.23 -0.36 -19.13
N THR A 110 6.86 0.07 -18.04
CA THR A 110 8.33 0.11 -17.92
C THR A 110 8.95 -1.28 -18.08
N ILE A 111 8.37 -2.30 -17.42
CA ILE A 111 8.81 -3.69 -17.56
C ILE A 111 8.62 -4.20 -19.00
N GLY A 112 7.50 -3.86 -19.63
CA GLY A 112 7.26 -4.21 -21.03
C GLY A 112 8.26 -3.56 -22.00
N GLU A 113 8.66 -2.31 -21.74
CA GLU A 113 9.69 -1.63 -22.51
C GLU A 113 11.07 -2.31 -22.34
N LEU A 114 11.45 -2.65 -21.10
CA LEU A 114 12.69 -3.39 -20.82
C LEU A 114 12.70 -4.78 -21.44
N ALA A 115 11.63 -5.54 -21.30
CA ALA A 115 11.50 -6.88 -21.89
C ALA A 115 11.60 -6.89 -23.41
N ALA A 116 11.14 -5.80 -24.04
CA ALA A 116 11.26 -5.59 -25.49
C ALA A 116 12.61 -5.01 -25.92
N GLY A 117 13.58 -4.87 -25.04
CA GLY A 117 14.89 -4.25 -25.34
C GLY A 117 14.81 -2.75 -25.67
N ARG A 118 13.73 -2.08 -25.28
CA ARG A 118 13.53 -0.65 -25.52
C ARG A 118 13.97 0.17 -24.31
N LYS A 119 14.40 1.41 -24.57
CA LYS A 119 14.67 2.36 -23.50
C LYS A 119 13.35 2.70 -22.78
N PRO A 120 13.30 2.59 -21.44
CA PRO A 120 12.14 3.00 -20.68
C PRO A 120 11.75 4.47 -20.90
N SER A 121 10.45 4.74 -20.90
CA SER A 121 9.90 6.09 -21.05
C SER A 121 10.11 6.97 -19.82
N ILE A 122 10.49 6.38 -18.69
CA ILE A 122 10.88 7.08 -17.46
C ILE A 122 12.33 6.72 -17.10
N ASP A 123 12.99 7.59 -16.33
CA ASP A 123 14.31 7.25 -15.77
C ASP A 123 14.14 6.22 -14.64
N ILE A 124 14.71 5.03 -14.85
CA ILE A 124 14.67 3.93 -13.88
C ILE A 124 15.90 3.89 -12.96
N THR A 125 16.86 4.78 -13.15
CA THR A 125 18.09 4.81 -12.36
C THR A 125 17.84 4.82 -10.83
N PRO A 126 16.85 5.58 -10.31
CA PRO A 126 16.54 5.57 -8.89
C PRO A 126 15.94 4.25 -8.37
N PHE A 127 15.44 3.40 -9.28
CA PHE A 127 14.69 2.17 -8.92
C PHE A 127 15.49 0.89 -9.12
N ARG A 128 16.71 0.98 -9.62
CA ARG A 128 17.53 -0.20 -9.91
C ARG A 128 17.91 -0.99 -8.65
N PRO A 129 18.08 -2.33 -8.75
CA PRO A 129 18.42 -3.18 -7.60
C PRO A 129 19.75 -2.85 -6.94
N GLU A 130 20.73 -2.41 -7.72
CA GLU A 130 22.11 -2.14 -7.27
C GLU A 130 22.24 -0.92 -6.34
N ARG A 131 21.14 -0.25 -6.04
CA ARG A 131 21.16 0.88 -5.08
C ARG A 131 21.25 0.46 -3.61
N PHE A 132 21.14 -0.85 -3.34
CA PHE A 132 21.28 -1.44 -2.02
C PHE A 132 22.63 -2.12 -1.83
#